data_614ff89cda6ba374ece9d4a4e8b37415
#
_entry.id   614ff89cda6ba374ece9d4a4e8b37415
#
_cell.length_a   1.000
_cell.length_b   1.000
_cell.length_c   1.000
_cell.angle_alpha   90.00
_cell.angle_beta   90.00
_cell.angle_gamma   90.00
#
_symmetry.space_group_name_H-M   'P 1'
#
loop_
_entity.id
_entity.type
_entity.pdbx_description
1 polymer ?
#
loop_
_entity_poly.entity_id
_entity_poly.type
_entity_poly.pdbx_seq_one_letter_code
_entity_poly.pdbx_strand_id
1 'polypeptide(L)'
;GEIKVYLGTYFPRSFVEVKSIFEEFSQNSNYLSLVRERTSVSILDLGCGTGGDLFGLLSFLEKYEPSLETVKLLAIDGSQIALRFFEKIMAEFKKHSRLKINYRIGPVFIESENDLNLVSDVLSDKYDLILSCKAICEMLAKRRIKNKAYKQTASMLSSKLTDKGIMLIEDVTIKSPATEKFIPYMLNAELNEFVAENNEFATIYPTACKDKESKCINGCFFKKEIRVTHSAKNNDVSKIIYRIIGKKPFAENIVVSSKGKTEYNSCTIK
;
A
#
# COMPACT_ATOMS: atom_id res chain seq x y z
N GLY A 1 -23.29 11.69 -8.14
CA GLY A 1 -23.13 10.95 -6.95
C GLY A 1 -21.70 10.56 -6.64
N GLU A 2 -21.55 9.75 -5.63
CA GLU A 2 -20.28 9.32 -5.03
C GLU A 2 -19.25 8.81 -6.04
N ILE A 3 -19.67 7.98 -7.00
CA ILE A 3 -18.77 7.41 -8.00
C ILE A 3 -18.04 8.46 -8.84
N LYS A 4 -18.66 9.62 -9.11
CA LYS A 4 -18.00 10.72 -9.82
C LYS A 4 -16.87 11.31 -8.99
N VAL A 5 -17.05 11.38 -7.67
CA VAL A 5 -15.99 11.81 -6.74
C VAL A 5 -14.86 10.78 -6.71
N TYR A 6 -15.19 9.49 -6.65
CA TYR A 6 -14.18 8.43 -6.70
C TYR A 6 -13.33 8.51 -7.97
N LEU A 7 -13.94 8.55 -9.14
CA LEU A 7 -13.21 8.59 -10.41
C LEU A 7 -12.52 9.94 -10.65
N GLY A 8 -13.16 11.03 -10.26
CA GLY A 8 -12.65 12.37 -10.54
C GLY A 8 -11.65 12.90 -9.52
N THR A 9 -11.60 12.35 -8.31
CA THR A 9 -10.77 12.86 -7.22
C THR A 9 -9.91 11.78 -6.59
N TYR A 10 -10.50 10.68 -6.09
CA TYR A 10 -9.74 9.67 -5.37
C TYR A 10 -8.88 8.82 -6.29
N PHE A 11 -9.40 8.39 -7.44
CA PHE A 11 -8.63 7.61 -8.41
C PHE A 11 -7.34 8.31 -8.85
N PRO A 12 -7.34 9.57 -9.34
CA PRO A 12 -6.12 10.26 -9.74
C PRO A 12 -5.12 10.40 -8.58
N ARG A 13 -5.61 10.65 -7.36
CA ARG A 13 -4.75 10.72 -6.17
C ARG A 13 -4.07 9.39 -5.91
N SER A 14 -4.83 8.31 -5.72
CA SER A 14 -4.28 6.97 -5.42
C SER A 14 -3.32 6.50 -6.52
N PHE A 15 -3.64 6.79 -7.79
CA PHE A 15 -2.75 6.48 -8.92
C PHE A 15 -1.36 7.14 -8.75
N VAL A 16 -1.33 8.45 -8.51
CA VAL A 16 -0.07 9.20 -8.40
C VAL A 16 0.67 8.84 -7.12
N GLU A 17 -0.04 8.59 -6.03
CA GLU A 17 0.52 8.24 -4.73
C GLU A 17 1.31 6.93 -4.81
N VAL A 18 0.68 5.85 -5.24
CA VAL A 18 1.34 4.54 -5.31
C VAL A 18 2.45 4.54 -6.36
N LYS A 19 2.22 5.11 -7.54
CA LYS A 19 3.27 5.26 -8.55
C LYS A 19 4.48 6.00 -7.99
N SER A 20 4.27 7.12 -7.32
CA SER A 20 5.32 7.94 -6.74
C SER A 20 6.05 7.27 -5.57
N ILE A 21 5.35 6.43 -4.78
CA ILE A 21 5.98 5.61 -3.73
C ILE A 21 6.97 4.63 -4.36
N PHE A 22 6.53 3.87 -5.35
CA PHE A 22 7.39 2.87 -6.01
C PHE A 22 8.53 3.50 -6.81
N GLU A 23 8.31 4.63 -7.47
CA GLU A 23 9.37 5.39 -8.15
C GLU A 23 10.45 5.85 -7.17
N GLU A 24 10.05 6.46 -6.05
CA GLU A 24 10.99 6.90 -5.02
C GLU A 24 11.72 5.73 -4.35
N PHE A 25 10.99 4.69 -3.99
CA PHE A 25 11.56 3.47 -3.42
C PHE A 25 12.61 2.86 -4.35
N SER A 26 12.29 2.70 -5.63
CA SER A 26 13.19 2.12 -6.62
C SER A 26 14.43 2.98 -6.91
N GLN A 27 14.27 4.29 -6.91
CA GLN A 27 15.40 5.22 -7.10
C GLN A 27 16.36 5.26 -5.91
N ASN A 28 15.84 5.00 -4.70
CA ASN A 28 16.59 5.05 -3.46
C ASN A 28 16.99 3.66 -2.92
N SER A 29 16.82 2.62 -3.71
CA SER A 29 17.19 1.26 -3.33
C SER A 29 17.66 0.44 -4.54
N ASN A 30 18.22 -0.73 -4.24
CA ASN A 30 18.59 -1.70 -5.29
C ASN A 30 17.43 -2.65 -5.66
N TYR A 31 16.20 -2.35 -5.28
CA TYR A 31 15.04 -3.22 -5.49
C TYR A 31 14.90 -3.68 -6.96
N LEU A 32 14.97 -2.74 -7.91
CA LEU A 32 14.85 -3.08 -9.34
C LEU A 32 15.95 -4.05 -9.82
N SER A 33 17.14 -3.97 -9.26
CA SER A 33 18.21 -4.92 -9.57
C SER A 33 17.88 -6.34 -9.13
N LEU A 34 17.23 -6.47 -7.97
CA LEU A 34 16.85 -7.77 -7.40
C LEU A 34 15.69 -8.45 -8.14
N VAL A 35 14.85 -7.66 -8.82
CA VAL A 35 13.70 -8.15 -9.59
C VAL A 35 13.88 -8.05 -11.11
N ARG A 36 15.09 -7.72 -11.56
CA ARG A 36 15.40 -7.39 -12.96
C ARG A 36 14.97 -8.47 -13.97
N GLU A 37 15.10 -9.73 -13.61
CA GLU A 37 14.82 -10.87 -14.49
C GLU A 37 13.42 -11.44 -14.29
N ARG A 38 12.60 -10.80 -13.48
CA ARG A 38 11.24 -11.24 -13.21
C ARG A 38 10.38 -11.08 -14.46
N THR A 39 9.82 -12.19 -14.95
CA THR A 39 8.91 -12.19 -16.12
C THR A 39 7.44 -12.22 -15.70
N SER A 40 7.14 -12.56 -14.46
CA SER A 40 5.78 -12.58 -13.93
C SER A 40 5.72 -12.03 -12.52
N VAL A 41 4.59 -11.42 -12.16
CA VAL A 41 4.32 -10.91 -10.82
C VAL A 41 2.88 -11.23 -10.41
N SER A 42 2.71 -11.62 -9.15
CA SER A 42 1.40 -11.80 -8.51
C SER A 42 1.11 -10.65 -7.56
N ILE A 43 -0.07 -10.03 -7.68
CA ILE A 43 -0.48 -8.84 -6.95
C ILE A 43 -1.78 -9.10 -6.22
N LEU A 44 -1.84 -8.72 -4.95
CA LEU A 44 -3.07 -8.62 -4.17
C LEU A 44 -3.28 -7.15 -3.79
N ASP A 45 -4.50 -6.67 -3.95
CA ASP A 45 -4.90 -5.37 -3.43
C ASP A 45 -6.16 -5.50 -2.55
N LEU A 46 -6.01 -5.12 -1.28
CA LEU A 46 -7.07 -5.12 -0.29
C LEU A 46 -7.63 -3.71 -0.12
N GLY A 47 -8.87 -3.52 -0.55
CA GLY A 47 -9.55 -2.23 -0.54
C GLY A 47 -9.27 -1.42 -1.81
N CYS A 48 -9.20 -2.10 -2.97
CA CYS A 48 -8.80 -1.51 -4.23
C CYS A 48 -9.73 -0.39 -4.75
N GLY A 49 -10.95 -0.28 -4.23
CA GLY A 49 -11.92 0.68 -4.74
C GLY A 49 -12.10 0.60 -6.25
N THR A 50 -11.87 1.70 -6.94
CA THR A 50 -11.87 1.77 -8.42
C THR A 50 -10.50 1.44 -9.04
N GLY A 51 -9.51 1.09 -8.24
CA GLY A 51 -8.18 0.61 -8.66
C GLY A 51 -7.14 1.69 -8.92
N GLY A 52 -7.32 2.91 -8.41
CA GLY A 52 -6.35 3.98 -8.66
C GLY A 52 -4.93 3.59 -8.29
N ASP A 53 -4.72 3.00 -7.13
CA ASP A 53 -3.47 2.47 -6.61
C ASP A 53 -2.89 1.35 -7.48
N LEU A 54 -3.71 0.38 -7.87
CA LEU A 54 -3.33 -0.69 -8.77
C LEU A 54 -2.86 -0.18 -10.13
N PHE A 55 -3.58 0.76 -10.74
CA PHE A 55 -3.17 1.32 -12.02
C PHE A 55 -1.91 2.17 -11.88
N GLY A 56 -1.70 2.82 -10.74
CA GLY A 56 -0.45 3.48 -10.39
C GLY A 56 0.72 2.50 -10.33
N LEU A 57 0.53 1.35 -9.66
CA LEU A 57 1.51 0.26 -9.62
C LEU A 57 1.76 -0.34 -11.00
N LEU A 58 0.72 -0.68 -11.76
CA LEU A 58 0.87 -1.24 -13.11
C LEU A 58 1.64 -0.30 -14.03
N SER A 59 1.37 1.00 -13.96
CA SER A 59 2.12 2.02 -14.72
C SER A 59 3.60 2.08 -14.32
N PHE A 60 3.91 1.89 -13.03
CA PHE A 60 5.29 1.77 -12.57
C PHE A 60 5.96 0.51 -13.12
N LEU A 61 5.32 -0.65 -13.00
CA LEU A 61 5.85 -1.94 -13.47
C LEU A 61 6.15 -1.93 -14.97
N GLU A 62 5.23 -1.39 -15.77
CA GLU A 62 5.45 -1.25 -17.21
C GLU A 62 6.69 -0.44 -17.56
N LYS A 63 6.91 0.64 -16.81
CA LYS A 63 8.01 1.57 -17.08
C LYS A 63 9.36 1.06 -16.60
N TYR A 64 9.40 0.44 -15.42
CA TYR A 64 10.66 0.16 -14.72
C TYR A 64 11.06 -1.31 -14.70
N GLU A 65 10.17 -2.24 -15.06
CA GLU A 65 10.46 -3.67 -15.14
C GLU A 65 10.30 -4.19 -16.60
N PRO A 66 11.24 -3.91 -17.48
CA PRO A 66 11.09 -4.22 -18.90
C PRO A 66 10.98 -5.72 -19.20
N SER A 67 11.54 -6.58 -18.35
CA SER A 67 11.46 -8.04 -18.49
C SER A 67 10.10 -8.61 -18.05
N LEU A 68 9.28 -7.83 -17.35
CA LEU A 68 7.98 -8.28 -16.88
C LEU A 68 7.00 -8.40 -18.06
N GLU A 69 6.40 -9.58 -18.20
CA GLU A 69 5.44 -9.92 -19.27
C GLU A 69 4.04 -10.16 -18.75
N THR A 70 3.94 -10.81 -17.58
CA THR A 70 2.65 -11.29 -17.06
C THR A 70 2.38 -10.76 -15.65
N VAL A 71 1.16 -10.28 -15.44
CA VAL A 71 0.64 -9.90 -14.13
C VAL A 71 -0.56 -10.78 -13.77
N LYS A 72 -0.51 -11.40 -12.61
CA LYS A 72 -1.67 -12.06 -11.96
C LYS A 72 -2.16 -11.16 -10.85
N LEU A 73 -3.41 -10.78 -10.86
CA LEU A 73 -3.97 -9.78 -9.96
C LEU A 73 -5.24 -10.28 -9.28
N LEU A 74 -5.32 -10.10 -7.96
CA LEU A 74 -6.54 -10.19 -7.19
C LEU A 74 -6.85 -8.83 -6.56
N ALA A 75 -7.98 -8.24 -6.96
CA ALA A 75 -8.49 -6.97 -6.45
C ALA A 75 -9.69 -7.23 -5.53
N ILE A 76 -9.59 -6.85 -4.27
CA ILE A 76 -10.63 -7.06 -3.25
C ILE A 76 -11.18 -5.72 -2.80
N ASP A 77 -12.51 -5.58 -2.80
CA ASP A 77 -13.21 -4.43 -2.26
C ASP A 77 -14.64 -4.80 -1.82
N GLY A 78 -15.17 -4.10 -0.81
CA GLY A 78 -16.55 -4.28 -0.36
C GLY A 78 -17.58 -3.66 -1.29
N SER A 79 -17.19 -2.70 -2.12
CA SER A 79 -18.10 -1.99 -3.02
C SER A 79 -18.18 -2.64 -4.39
N GLN A 80 -19.24 -3.40 -4.64
CA GLN A 80 -19.48 -3.98 -5.97
C GLN A 80 -19.57 -2.92 -7.08
N ILE A 81 -20.03 -1.70 -6.75
CA ILE A 81 -20.07 -0.60 -7.70
C ILE A 81 -18.65 -0.17 -8.09
N ALA A 82 -17.76 -0.02 -7.10
CA ALA A 82 -16.36 0.32 -7.34
C ALA A 82 -15.67 -0.76 -8.20
N LEU A 83 -15.88 -2.04 -7.88
CA LEU A 83 -15.34 -3.17 -8.64
C LEU A 83 -15.82 -3.19 -10.09
N ARG A 84 -17.08 -2.86 -10.38
CA ARG A 84 -17.58 -2.73 -11.76
C ARG A 84 -16.88 -1.61 -12.54
N PHE A 85 -16.52 -0.51 -11.88
CA PHE A 85 -15.74 0.54 -12.52
C PHE A 85 -14.29 0.12 -12.70
N PHE A 86 -13.72 -0.55 -11.72
CA PHE A 86 -12.39 -1.18 -11.85
C PHE A 86 -12.33 -2.07 -13.10
N GLU A 87 -13.29 -2.97 -13.30
CA GLU A 87 -13.32 -3.85 -14.48
C GLU A 87 -13.38 -3.08 -15.81
N LYS A 88 -14.19 -2.00 -15.87
CA LYS A 88 -14.27 -1.17 -17.08
C LYS A 88 -12.93 -0.47 -17.37
N ILE A 89 -12.29 0.09 -16.35
CA ILE A 89 -10.99 0.76 -16.48
C ILE A 89 -9.93 -0.26 -16.86
N MET A 90 -9.95 -1.46 -16.25
CA MET A 90 -9.02 -2.55 -16.54
C MET A 90 -9.18 -3.03 -17.99
N ALA A 91 -10.39 -3.17 -18.48
CA ALA A 91 -10.64 -3.54 -19.87
C ALA A 91 -10.04 -2.53 -20.85
N GLU A 92 -10.12 -1.23 -20.53
CA GLU A 92 -9.51 -0.19 -21.36
C GLU A 92 -7.98 -0.17 -21.21
N PHE A 93 -7.47 -0.25 -20.00
CA PHE A 93 -6.02 -0.29 -19.73
C PHE A 93 -5.33 -1.43 -20.48
N LYS A 94 -5.91 -2.63 -20.49
CA LYS A 94 -5.38 -3.80 -21.18
C LYS A 94 -5.20 -3.62 -22.69
N LYS A 95 -5.95 -2.74 -23.33
CA LYS A 95 -5.81 -2.47 -24.78
C LYS A 95 -4.52 -1.73 -25.11
N HIS A 96 -3.98 -1.00 -24.14
CA HIS A 96 -2.80 -0.15 -24.32
C HIS A 96 -1.58 -0.66 -23.55
N SER A 97 -1.76 -1.62 -22.65
CA SER A 97 -0.69 -2.20 -21.85
C SER A 97 0.07 -3.26 -22.63
N ARG A 98 1.42 -3.25 -22.53
CA ARG A 98 2.25 -4.35 -23.00
C ARG A 98 2.18 -5.60 -22.11
N LEU A 99 1.67 -5.45 -20.88
CA LEU A 99 1.58 -6.54 -19.90
C LEU A 99 0.35 -7.42 -20.16
N LYS A 100 0.54 -8.72 -20.13
CA LYS A 100 -0.55 -9.68 -20.11
C LYS A 100 -1.15 -9.75 -18.71
N ILE A 101 -2.26 -9.04 -18.50
CA ILE A 101 -2.90 -8.93 -17.19
C ILE A 101 -4.04 -9.95 -17.07
N ASN A 102 -3.89 -10.89 -16.13
CA ASN A 102 -4.90 -11.84 -15.70
C ASN A 102 -5.40 -11.39 -14.33
N TYR A 103 -6.66 -11.00 -14.22
CA TYR A 103 -7.20 -10.49 -12.95
C TYR A 103 -8.44 -11.25 -12.50
N ARG A 104 -8.62 -11.27 -11.20
CA ARG A 104 -9.86 -11.67 -10.51
C ARG A 104 -10.29 -10.53 -9.60
N ILE A 105 -11.58 -10.41 -9.35
CA ILE A 105 -12.14 -9.51 -8.35
C ILE A 105 -12.77 -10.32 -7.23
N GLY A 106 -12.66 -9.81 -6.00
CA GLY A 106 -13.26 -10.38 -4.81
C GLY A 106 -14.18 -9.35 -4.13
N PRO A 107 -15.51 -9.46 -4.27
CA PRO A 107 -16.43 -8.59 -3.55
C PRO A 107 -16.53 -9.05 -2.09
N VAL A 108 -15.59 -8.63 -1.26
CA VAL A 108 -15.52 -8.97 0.16
C VAL A 108 -15.66 -7.71 1.00
N PHE A 109 -16.68 -7.71 1.83
CA PHE A 109 -16.97 -6.61 2.75
C PHE A 109 -16.51 -6.98 4.16
N ILE A 110 -15.56 -6.23 4.69
CA ILE A 110 -15.03 -6.41 6.04
C ILE A 110 -15.86 -5.56 7.01
N GLU A 111 -16.70 -6.20 7.82
CA GLU A 111 -17.54 -5.54 8.82
C GLU A 111 -16.98 -5.68 10.24
N SER A 112 -16.12 -6.67 10.46
CA SER A 112 -15.56 -6.99 11.76
C SER A 112 -14.16 -7.58 11.67
N GLU A 113 -13.48 -7.70 12.81
CA GLU A 113 -12.18 -8.36 12.92
C GLU A 113 -12.22 -9.82 12.44
N ASN A 114 -13.33 -10.52 12.63
CA ASN A 114 -13.49 -11.90 12.18
C ASN A 114 -13.45 -12.04 10.64
N ASP A 115 -13.90 -11.01 9.93
CA ASP A 115 -13.91 -11.05 8.47
C ASP A 115 -12.51 -11.00 7.87
N LEU A 116 -11.51 -10.49 8.59
CA LEU A 116 -10.11 -10.59 8.18
C LEU A 116 -9.64 -12.04 8.08
N ASN A 117 -10.11 -12.91 8.97
CA ASN A 117 -9.81 -14.34 8.92
C ASN A 117 -10.49 -14.99 7.72
N LEU A 118 -11.76 -14.63 7.45
CA LEU A 118 -12.49 -15.12 6.28
C LEU A 118 -11.80 -14.69 4.97
N VAL A 119 -11.29 -13.44 4.90
CA VAL A 119 -10.48 -12.99 3.75
C VAL A 119 -9.24 -13.85 3.62
N SER A 120 -8.54 -14.14 4.73
CA SER A 120 -7.36 -15.01 4.69
C SER A 120 -7.67 -16.41 4.15
N ASP A 121 -8.80 -17.00 4.52
CA ASP A 121 -9.21 -18.33 4.07
C ASP A 121 -9.53 -18.37 2.56
N VAL A 122 -10.09 -17.27 2.02
CA VAL A 122 -10.36 -17.13 0.58
C VAL A 122 -9.07 -16.92 -0.24
N LEU A 123 -8.03 -16.37 0.38
CA LEU A 123 -6.74 -16.13 -0.25
C LEU A 123 -5.92 -17.44 -0.32
N SER A 124 -6.10 -18.23 -1.37
CA SER A 124 -5.37 -19.50 -1.59
C SER A 124 -3.94 -19.29 -2.06
N ASP A 125 -3.67 -18.18 -2.75
CA ASP A 125 -2.38 -17.94 -3.40
C ASP A 125 -1.44 -17.09 -2.52
N LYS A 126 -0.16 -17.08 -2.89
CA LYS A 126 0.81 -16.12 -2.37
C LYS A 126 1.11 -15.05 -3.42
N TYR A 127 1.47 -13.86 -2.95
CA TYR A 127 1.63 -12.68 -3.78
C TYR A 127 3.02 -12.07 -3.63
N ASP A 128 3.56 -11.57 -4.73
CA ASP A 128 4.84 -10.86 -4.76
C ASP A 128 4.69 -9.40 -4.32
N LEU A 129 3.53 -8.82 -4.63
CA LEU A 129 3.20 -7.46 -4.23
C LEU A 129 1.82 -7.48 -3.56
N ILE A 130 1.75 -6.92 -2.35
CA ILE A 130 0.49 -6.75 -1.62
C ILE A 130 0.30 -5.26 -1.36
N LEU A 131 -0.88 -4.75 -1.69
CA LEU A 131 -1.29 -3.38 -1.43
C LEU A 131 -2.44 -3.34 -0.42
N SER A 132 -2.43 -2.35 0.44
CA SER A 132 -3.61 -1.88 1.17
C SER A 132 -3.48 -0.36 1.33
N CYS A 133 -4.20 0.37 0.49
CA CYS A 133 -4.09 1.81 0.40
C CYS A 133 -5.40 2.47 0.82
N LYS A 134 -5.37 3.22 1.94
CA LYS A 134 -6.53 3.95 2.53
C LYS A 134 -7.73 3.09 2.93
N ALA A 135 -7.61 1.77 2.86
CA ALA A 135 -8.67 0.85 3.26
C ALA A 135 -8.79 0.72 4.78
N ILE A 136 -7.65 0.72 5.47
CA ILE A 136 -7.63 0.49 6.93
C ILE A 136 -8.22 1.68 7.67
N CYS A 137 -7.97 2.93 7.24
CA CYS A 137 -8.58 4.10 7.87
C CYS A 137 -10.11 4.10 7.74
N GLU A 138 -10.67 3.56 6.65
CA GLU A 138 -12.12 3.40 6.51
C GLU A 138 -12.69 2.36 7.47
N MET A 139 -12.00 1.24 7.67
CA MET A 139 -12.38 0.22 8.64
C MET A 139 -12.34 0.78 10.07
N LEU A 140 -11.32 1.59 10.39
CA LEU A 140 -11.21 2.32 11.66
C LEU A 140 -12.34 3.34 11.84
N ALA A 141 -12.57 4.18 10.82
CA ALA A 141 -13.61 5.23 10.88
C ALA A 141 -15.01 4.65 11.10
N LYS A 142 -15.28 3.50 10.51
CA LYS A 142 -16.55 2.77 10.65
C LYS A 142 -16.58 1.80 11.86
N ARG A 143 -15.53 1.82 12.70
CA ARG A 143 -15.37 0.95 13.88
C ARG A 143 -15.48 -0.55 13.60
N ARG A 144 -15.13 -0.97 12.40
CA ARG A 144 -15.16 -2.38 11.99
C ARG A 144 -14.03 -3.19 12.62
N ILE A 145 -12.84 -2.58 12.70
CA ILE A 145 -11.71 -3.12 13.45
C ILE A 145 -11.45 -2.15 14.61
N LYS A 146 -11.59 -2.63 15.84
CA LYS A 146 -11.54 -1.77 17.03
C LYS A 146 -10.13 -1.57 17.56
N ASN A 147 -9.30 -2.61 17.45
CA ASN A 147 -7.97 -2.63 18.06
C ASN A 147 -6.91 -2.99 17.05
N LYS A 148 -5.82 -2.20 17.02
CA LYS A 148 -4.62 -2.51 16.24
C LYS A 148 -4.91 -2.93 14.78
N ALA A 149 -5.72 -2.12 14.09
CA ALA A 149 -6.20 -2.46 12.76
C ALA A 149 -5.06 -2.64 11.73
N TYR A 150 -4.03 -1.82 11.80
CA TYR A 150 -2.86 -1.96 10.93
C TYR A 150 -2.07 -3.23 11.23
N LYS A 151 -1.87 -3.55 12.51
CA LYS A 151 -1.19 -4.78 12.93
C LYS A 151 -1.95 -6.03 12.51
N GLN A 152 -3.28 -6.07 12.77
CA GLN A 152 -4.12 -7.21 12.41
C GLN A 152 -4.15 -7.42 10.88
N THR A 153 -4.34 -6.35 10.12
CA THR A 153 -4.33 -6.43 8.65
C THR A 153 -2.96 -6.86 8.12
N ALA A 154 -1.86 -6.31 8.65
CA ALA A 154 -0.52 -6.72 8.29
C ALA A 154 -0.26 -8.20 8.61
N SER A 155 -0.69 -8.69 9.77
CA SER A 155 -0.56 -10.09 10.18
C SER A 155 -1.28 -11.03 9.21
N MET A 156 -2.51 -10.69 8.81
CA MET A 156 -3.29 -11.45 7.84
C MET A 156 -2.61 -11.45 6.48
N LEU A 157 -2.25 -10.29 5.94
CA LEU A 157 -1.66 -10.14 4.62
C LEU A 157 -0.27 -10.77 4.52
N SER A 158 0.53 -10.69 5.58
CA SER A 158 1.91 -11.19 5.59
C SER A 158 2.00 -12.70 5.38
N SER A 159 0.99 -13.45 5.84
CA SER A 159 0.88 -14.90 5.60
C SER A 159 0.78 -15.26 4.11
N LYS A 160 0.35 -14.30 3.30
CA LYS A 160 0.15 -14.43 1.84
C LYS A 160 1.31 -13.86 1.02
N LEU A 161 2.37 -13.38 1.65
CA LEU A 161 3.53 -12.86 0.95
C LEU A 161 4.47 -13.99 0.49
N THR A 162 4.97 -13.90 -0.74
CA THR A 162 6.06 -14.78 -1.21
C THR A 162 7.36 -14.44 -0.48
N ASP A 163 8.38 -15.29 -0.59
CA ASP A 163 9.67 -15.06 0.08
C ASP A 163 10.42 -13.83 -0.48
N LYS A 164 10.15 -13.46 -1.73
CA LYS A 164 10.67 -12.24 -2.36
C LYS A 164 9.61 -11.13 -2.47
N GLY A 165 8.50 -11.29 -1.77
CA GLY A 165 7.39 -10.35 -1.82
C GLY A 165 7.58 -9.16 -0.90
N ILE A 166 6.90 -8.06 -1.27
CA ILE A 166 6.79 -6.85 -0.45
C ILE A 166 5.33 -6.45 -0.28
N MET A 167 5.02 -5.88 0.87
CA MET A 167 3.70 -5.36 1.21
C MET A 167 3.79 -3.85 1.42
N LEU A 168 2.96 -3.09 0.69
CA LEU A 168 2.75 -1.67 0.89
C LEU A 168 1.46 -1.45 1.69
N ILE A 169 1.59 -0.81 2.84
CA ILE A 169 0.46 -0.24 3.59
C ILE A 169 0.59 1.28 3.54
N GLU A 170 -0.40 1.94 2.99
CA GLU A 170 -0.46 3.39 2.81
C GLU A 170 -1.77 3.93 3.36
N ASP A 171 -1.72 5.11 4.00
CA ASP A 171 -2.91 5.75 4.51
C ASP A 171 -2.80 7.28 4.58
N VAL A 172 -3.93 7.93 4.90
CA VAL A 172 -4.07 9.38 5.01
C VAL A 172 -3.42 9.95 6.28
N THR A 173 -3.12 11.25 6.27
CA THR A 173 -2.49 11.95 7.40
C THR A 173 -3.47 12.82 8.17
N ILE A 174 -4.57 12.22 8.60
CA ILE A 174 -5.63 12.89 9.38
C ILE A 174 -5.84 12.20 10.73
N LYS A 175 -6.65 12.80 11.61
CA LYS A 175 -7.16 12.12 12.80
C LYS A 175 -8.28 11.15 12.41
N SER A 176 -8.26 9.97 13.02
CA SER A 176 -9.38 9.02 12.88
C SER A 176 -10.62 9.57 13.57
N PRO A 177 -11.76 9.67 12.88
CA PRO A 177 -13.00 10.14 13.49
C PRO A 177 -13.51 9.24 14.63
N ALA A 178 -13.14 7.96 14.60
CA ALA A 178 -13.60 6.99 15.60
C ALA A 178 -12.78 6.98 16.89
N THR A 179 -11.48 7.30 16.81
CA THR A 179 -10.54 7.19 17.93
C THR A 179 -9.91 8.51 18.32
N GLU A 180 -10.11 9.57 17.53
CA GLU A 180 -9.45 10.89 17.63
C GLU A 180 -7.91 10.83 17.56
N LYS A 181 -7.36 9.65 17.41
CA LYS A 181 -5.91 9.45 17.25
C LYS A 181 -5.47 9.80 15.84
N PHE A 182 -4.24 10.27 15.71
CA PHE A 182 -3.65 10.59 14.44
C PHE A 182 -3.28 9.29 13.70
N ILE A 183 -3.84 9.07 12.51
CA ILE A 183 -3.66 7.86 11.71
C ILE A 183 -2.18 7.52 11.48
N PRO A 184 -1.31 8.46 11.09
CA PRO A 184 0.11 8.18 10.96
C PRO A 184 0.76 7.60 12.21
N TYR A 185 0.37 8.06 13.40
CA TYR A 185 0.87 7.50 14.64
C TYR A 185 0.42 6.05 14.83
N MET A 186 -0.85 5.77 14.57
CA MET A 186 -1.40 4.42 14.71
C MET A 186 -0.72 3.45 13.74
N LEU A 187 -0.64 3.82 12.45
CA LEU A 187 0.01 3.03 11.41
C LEU A 187 1.47 2.71 11.81
N ASN A 188 2.22 3.73 12.20
CA ASN A 188 3.62 3.58 12.57
C ASN A 188 3.80 2.65 13.77
N ALA A 189 3.09 2.93 14.87
CA ALA A 189 3.20 2.16 16.12
C ALA A 189 2.81 0.69 15.91
N GLU A 190 1.70 0.44 15.21
CA GLU A 190 1.14 -0.89 15.04
C GLU A 190 1.95 -1.74 14.06
N LEU A 191 2.48 -1.16 12.96
CA LEU A 191 3.35 -1.87 12.04
C LEU A 191 4.73 -2.17 12.64
N ASN A 192 5.24 -1.29 13.52
CA ASN A 192 6.47 -1.58 14.26
C ASN A 192 6.28 -2.71 15.25
N GLU A 193 5.14 -2.71 15.96
CA GLU A 193 4.79 -3.80 16.84
C GLU A 193 4.66 -5.12 16.06
N PHE A 194 4.01 -5.10 14.87
CA PHE A 194 3.94 -6.25 13.98
C PHE A 194 5.33 -6.81 13.64
N VAL A 195 6.23 -5.94 13.19
CA VAL A 195 7.61 -6.35 12.80
C VAL A 195 8.42 -6.83 14.01
N ALA A 196 8.24 -6.21 15.18
CA ALA A 196 8.95 -6.60 16.40
C ALA A 196 8.52 -7.99 16.91
N GLU A 197 7.25 -8.34 16.78
CA GLU A 197 6.70 -9.63 17.20
C GLU A 197 6.91 -10.74 16.15
N ASN A 198 7.14 -10.38 14.88
CA ASN A 198 7.28 -11.32 13.77
C ASN A 198 8.68 -11.23 13.17
N ASN A 199 9.62 -12.00 13.73
CA ASN A 199 11.02 -12.00 13.34
C ASN A 199 11.30 -12.34 11.86
N GLU A 200 10.32 -12.82 11.12
CA GLU A 200 10.43 -13.13 9.69
C GLU A 200 10.31 -11.88 8.81
N PHE A 201 9.83 -10.74 9.34
CA PHE A 201 9.57 -9.54 8.57
C PHE A 201 10.47 -8.38 8.98
N ALA A 202 10.69 -7.46 8.06
CA ALA A 202 11.38 -6.21 8.29
C ALA A 202 10.72 -5.06 7.53
N THR A 203 10.75 -3.87 8.11
CA THR A 203 10.43 -2.64 7.39
C THR A 203 11.57 -2.32 6.43
N ILE A 204 11.27 -2.19 5.14
CA ILE A 204 12.22 -1.89 4.09
C ILE A 204 12.31 -0.38 3.88
N TYR A 205 11.15 0.28 3.72
CA TYR A 205 11.10 1.69 3.35
C TYR A 205 9.81 2.36 3.86
N PRO A 206 9.86 3.62 4.31
CA PRO A 206 11.05 4.37 4.63
C PRO A 206 11.74 3.84 5.90
N THR A 207 13.07 3.92 5.93
CA THR A 207 13.89 3.46 7.08
C THR A 207 13.98 4.49 8.20
N ALA A 208 13.54 5.70 7.95
CA ALA A 208 13.54 6.79 8.91
C ALA A 208 12.74 6.43 10.17
N CYS A 209 13.24 6.74 11.34
CA CYS A 209 12.69 6.47 12.67
C CYS A 209 12.79 5.03 13.19
N LYS A 210 13.46 4.12 12.50
CA LYS A 210 13.61 2.74 12.96
C LYS A 210 14.18 2.64 14.38
N ASP A 211 15.11 3.53 14.73
CA ASP A 211 15.81 3.50 16.02
C ASP A 211 15.13 4.34 17.12
N LYS A 212 14.13 5.16 16.76
CA LYS A 212 13.46 6.08 17.70
C LYS A 212 12.00 5.72 17.98
N GLU A 213 11.49 4.72 17.33
CA GLU A 213 10.06 4.36 17.32
C GLU A 213 9.52 3.95 18.69
N SER A 214 10.33 3.27 19.50
CA SER A 214 9.94 2.85 20.86
C SER A 214 9.83 3.99 21.88
N LYS A 215 10.34 5.19 21.54
CA LYS A 215 10.39 6.35 22.46
C LYS A 215 9.62 7.57 21.95
N CYS A 216 9.13 7.53 20.71
CA CYS A 216 8.49 8.68 20.09
C CYS A 216 6.98 8.67 20.32
N ILE A 217 6.53 9.34 21.38
CA ILE A 217 5.08 9.54 21.66
C ILE A 217 4.40 10.48 20.68
N ASN A 218 5.14 11.34 19.96
CA ASN A 218 4.56 12.27 18.98
C ASN A 218 4.74 11.81 17.53
N GLY A 219 5.29 10.63 17.29
CA GLY A 219 5.44 10.00 15.99
C GLY A 219 6.03 10.92 14.92
N CYS A 220 7.35 10.93 14.76
CA CYS A 220 7.93 11.48 13.54
C CYS A 220 7.52 10.58 12.39
N PHE A 221 6.52 11.00 11.64
CA PHE A 221 6.02 10.23 10.52
C PHE A 221 6.71 10.70 9.25
N PHE A 222 7.10 9.76 8.44
CA PHE A 222 7.43 10.07 7.07
C PHE A 222 6.14 10.41 6.34
N LYS A 223 5.87 11.69 6.19
CA LYS A 223 4.78 12.19 5.35
C LYS A 223 5.31 12.43 3.96
N LYS A 224 4.72 11.76 2.99
CA LYS A 224 4.97 12.09 1.59
C LYS A 224 3.91 13.10 1.14
N GLU A 225 4.37 14.20 0.56
CA GLU A 225 3.51 15.20 -0.08
C GLU A 225 3.61 15.04 -1.60
N ILE A 226 2.47 14.90 -2.24
CA ILE A 226 2.37 14.66 -3.68
C ILE A 226 1.43 15.69 -4.27
N ARG A 227 1.86 16.35 -5.34
CA ARG A 227 1.00 17.26 -6.09
C ARG A 227 0.24 16.48 -7.15
N VAL A 228 -1.06 16.70 -7.21
CA VAL A 228 -1.94 16.05 -8.18
C VAL A 228 -3.01 17.02 -8.64
N THR A 229 -3.34 16.95 -9.92
CA THR A 229 -4.48 17.66 -10.50
C THR A 229 -5.61 16.66 -10.72
N HIS A 230 -6.79 17.01 -10.25
CA HIS A 230 -7.99 16.19 -10.38
C HIS A 230 -9.22 17.07 -10.61
N SER A 231 -10.39 16.48 -10.89
CA SER A 231 -11.59 17.20 -11.31
C SER A 231 -12.07 18.28 -10.33
N ALA A 232 -11.80 18.10 -9.03
CA ALA A 232 -12.24 19.05 -8.01
C ALA A 232 -11.20 20.18 -7.74
N LYS A 233 -9.92 19.97 -8.07
CA LYS A 233 -8.87 20.93 -7.75
C LYS A 233 -7.61 20.73 -8.58
N ASN A 234 -7.09 21.82 -9.12
CA ASN A 234 -5.77 21.86 -9.74
C ASN A 234 -4.68 21.99 -8.67
N ASN A 235 -3.54 21.33 -8.89
CA ASN A 235 -2.37 21.38 -7.99
C ASN A 235 -2.71 21.08 -6.52
N ASP A 236 -3.59 20.14 -6.29
CA ASP A 236 -3.88 19.69 -4.94
C ASP A 236 -2.68 18.96 -4.32
N VAL A 237 -2.59 19.03 -3.00
CA VAL A 237 -1.51 18.37 -2.25
C VAL A 237 -2.11 17.20 -1.48
N SER A 238 -1.79 15.99 -1.92
CA SER A 238 -2.08 14.80 -1.15
C SER A 238 -0.96 14.54 -0.16
N LYS A 239 -1.33 14.25 1.09
CA LYS A 239 -0.41 13.94 2.19
C LYS A 239 -0.71 12.54 2.69
N ILE A 240 0.27 11.67 2.53
CA ILE A 240 0.15 10.26 2.88
C ILE A 240 1.27 9.82 3.83
N ILE A 241 1.02 8.72 4.50
CA ILE A 241 2.02 7.92 5.21
C ILE A 241 2.01 6.50 4.68
N TYR A 242 3.15 5.86 4.65
CA TYR A 242 3.24 4.47 4.19
C TYR A 242 4.41 3.71 4.82
N ARG A 243 4.33 2.39 4.71
CA ARG A 243 5.43 1.46 5.00
C ARG A 243 5.48 0.37 3.93
N ILE A 244 6.67 0.05 3.49
CA ILE A 244 6.98 -1.14 2.70
C ILE A 244 7.64 -2.15 3.63
N ILE A 245 7.04 -3.33 3.72
CA ILE A 245 7.47 -4.43 4.59
C ILE A 245 7.71 -5.65 3.71
N GLY A 246 8.73 -6.45 4.03
CA GLY A 246 9.01 -7.70 3.33
C GLY A 246 9.57 -8.75 4.27
N LYS A 247 9.69 -9.99 3.79
CA LYS A 247 10.36 -11.05 4.54
C LYS A 247 11.86 -10.77 4.66
N LYS A 248 12.43 -11.00 5.84
CA LYS A 248 13.81 -10.62 6.17
C LYS A 248 14.85 -11.03 5.14
N PRO A 249 14.94 -12.28 4.69
CA PRO A 249 15.99 -12.65 3.74
C PRO A 249 16.00 -11.79 2.48
N PHE A 250 14.83 -11.43 1.97
CA PHE A 250 14.72 -10.55 0.81
C PHE A 250 14.85 -9.07 1.20
N ALA A 251 14.19 -8.65 2.29
CA ALA A 251 14.23 -7.29 2.78
C ALA A 251 15.65 -6.83 3.15
N GLU A 252 16.46 -7.71 3.74
CA GLU A 252 17.85 -7.43 4.11
C GLU A 252 18.77 -7.28 2.90
N ASN A 253 18.45 -7.90 1.77
CA ASN A 253 19.16 -7.72 0.51
C ASN A 253 18.79 -6.40 -0.19
N ILE A 254 17.69 -5.74 0.20
CA ILE A 254 17.31 -4.44 -0.32
C ILE A 254 18.09 -3.36 0.42
N VAL A 255 19.16 -2.87 -0.22
CA VAL A 255 19.97 -1.79 0.31
C VAL A 255 19.32 -0.45 -0.04
N VAL A 256 18.93 0.30 0.97
CA VAL A 256 18.41 1.67 0.81
C VAL A 256 19.56 2.67 0.86
N SER A 257 19.66 3.51 -0.15
CA SER A 257 20.69 4.55 -0.24
C SER A 257 20.55 5.60 0.88
N SER A 258 21.63 6.30 1.20
CA SER A 258 21.61 7.41 2.18
C SER A 258 20.61 8.51 1.80
N LYS A 259 20.34 8.71 0.50
CA LYS A 259 19.33 9.65 0.00
C LYS A 259 17.90 9.19 0.30
N GLY A 260 17.67 7.89 0.39
CA GLY A 260 16.38 7.32 0.80
C GLY A 260 16.22 7.21 2.32
N LYS A 261 17.28 7.45 3.08
CA LYS A 261 17.20 7.69 4.51
C LYS A 261 16.77 9.14 4.68
N THR A 262 15.51 9.36 4.96
CA THR A 262 15.05 10.68 5.34
C THR A 262 15.77 11.04 6.62
N GLU A 263 16.77 11.90 6.52
CA GLU A 263 17.34 12.55 7.70
C GLU A 263 16.19 13.38 8.28
N TYR A 264 15.55 12.89 9.33
CA TYR A 264 14.75 13.73 10.19
C TYR A 264 15.70 14.68 10.93
N ASN A 265 16.23 15.65 10.18
CA ASN A 265 17.03 16.75 10.72
C ASN A 265 16.21 17.65 11.65
N SER A 266 14.98 17.30 11.92
CA SER A 266 14.10 18.04 12.79
C SER A 266 13.20 17.16 13.64
N CYS A 267 13.76 16.15 14.29
CA CYS A 267 13.13 15.71 15.52
C CYS A 267 13.26 16.86 16.53
N THR A 268 12.35 17.84 16.44
CA THR A 268 12.26 18.98 17.34
C THR A 268 11.72 18.61 18.72
N ILE A 269 11.61 17.34 19.00
CA ILE A 269 11.33 16.86 20.35
C ILE A 269 12.66 16.80 21.08
N LYS A 270 12.99 17.94 21.67
CA LYS A 270 13.98 18.02 22.74
C LYS A 270 13.40 17.47 24.03
#